data_610662769610a8c5363637a256d25443
#
_entry.id   610662769610a8c5363637a256d25443
#
_cell.length_a   1.000
_cell.length_b   1.000
_cell.length_c   1.000
_cell.angle_alpha   90.00
_cell.angle_beta   90.00
_cell.angle_gamma   90.00
#
_symmetry.space_group_name_H-M   'P 1'
#
loop_
_entity.id
_entity.type
_entity.pdbx_description
1 polymer ?
#
loop_
_entity_poly.entity_id
_entity_poly.type
_entity_poly.pdbx_seq_one_letter_code
_entity_poly.pdbx_strand_id
1 'polypeptide(L)'
;MRAAKLSPQSALPRRLDKAPTFIKGLDEILQGGFPRGQTTVVIGEAGSGKTVLGLEFLYRGALAGEPGIYVGFEEPPAQLRRNAATMGWDLAALEKKNLLFLLDGRLEPDAVISGEFSLKGLLAAVAGKSREMGARRVVIDAMEVALRLFDEPRQVRAEMHGLNDWLLEQGLTAVMTIRPARRMEARFFEDFFESMGDCVVTMDARVVANIATRRLRVVKYRGSDFGLNEYPYVITETGLMATPITTVGLRHKPLGDKMSTGVERLDAVLDGGYRSASCVLFAGEPGTGKTTLVCSFVRAACRRGEKVLYISFEESGEALAGNVAGAGVDLAPCLKAGRLEFLAQFPEAMGAEEHYLKAMDRIEALKPQHVVVDAISACERMGGKQASFDYLMRLLNACKERGVTIFLVNQTAGRTDQMELSGNGISSMVDTAILLTYQEEPGETNRLLQVLKSRGAGHSNQKLEFVITDEGIVIKEAYVGAGRVLTGTARQAQELADRAEEQRLAFEIEARELELKRLRALQRQASNGLAEIRAARTRTKVGNGRKKGG
;
A
#
# COMPACT_ATOMS: atom_id res chain seq x y z
N MET A 1 17.90 21.06 67.55
CA MET A 1 17.99 20.08 66.43
C MET A 1 17.78 20.87 65.11
N ARG A 2 18.85 21.11 64.37
CA ARG A 2 18.78 21.79 63.04
C ARG A 2 18.55 20.75 61.96
N ALA A 3 17.46 20.82 61.24
CA ALA A 3 17.19 20.01 60.07
C ALA A 3 18.19 20.34 58.96
N ALA A 4 18.96 19.33 58.52
CA ALA A 4 19.84 19.43 57.35
C ALA A 4 19.00 19.56 56.09
N LYS A 5 19.18 20.66 55.33
CA LYS A 5 18.65 20.84 53.98
C LYS A 5 19.37 19.85 53.06
N LEU A 6 18.63 18.86 52.56
CA LEU A 6 19.07 18.05 51.45
C LEU A 6 19.24 18.95 50.21
N SER A 7 20.44 18.93 49.62
CA SER A 7 20.74 19.58 48.34
C SER A 7 19.86 19.02 47.23
N PRO A 8 19.48 19.81 46.19
CA PRO A 8 18.68 19.28 45.09
C PRO A 8 19.48 18.22 44.35
N GLN A 9 18.97 16.98 44.37
CA GLN A 9 19.45 15.92 43.51
C GLN A 9 19.39 16.40 42.05
N SER A 10 20.57 16.38 41.38
CA SER A 10 20.65 16.58 39.94
C SER A 10 19.67 15.60 39.28
N ALA A 11 18.68 16.12 38.58
CA ALA A 11 17.72 15.30 37.84
C ALA A 11 18.50 14.43 36.87
N LEU A 12 18.45 13.13 37.05
CA LEU A 12 18.99 12.13 36.11
C LEU A 12 18.43 12.44 34.71
N PRO A 13 19.24 12.43 33.65
CA PRO A 13 18.77 12.66 32.31
C PRO A 13 17.70 11.62 31.98
N ARG A 14 16.48 12.06 31.69
CA ARG A 14 15.32 11.18 31.44
C ARG A 14 15.41 10.43 30.11
N ARG A 15 16.38 10.68 29.25
CA ARG A 15 16.59 10.02 27.95
C ARG A 15 18.08 9.90 27.64
N LEU A 16 18.47 8.77 27.05
CA LEU A 16 19.80 8.55 26.50
C LEU A 16 20.06 9.56 25.36
N ASP A 17 21.26 10.17 25.35
CA ASP A 17 21.68 11.01 24.22
C ASP A 17 21.95 10.13 22.99
N LYS A 18 21.44 10.52 21.84
CA LYS A 18 21.51 9.76 20.60
C LYS A 18 22.20 10.54 19.49
N ALA A 19 22.94 9.84 18.67
CA ALA A 19 23.54 10.34 17.44
C ALA A 19 22.63 9.96 16.27
N PRO A 20 21.91 10.92 15.64
CA PRO A 20 21.07 10.61 14.49
C PRO A 20 21.90 9.99 13.37
N THR A 21 21.36 8.94 12.75
CA THR A 21 22.00 8.31 11.60
C THR A 21 21.77 9.13 10.33
N PHE A 22 20.65 9.87 10.30
CA PHE A 22 20.09 10.55 9.13
C PHE A 22 19.75 9.60 7.97
N ILE A 23 19.75 8.29 8.23
CA ILE A 23 19.32 7.26 7.30
C ILE A 23 17.79 7.16 7.38
N LYS A 24 17.13 7.32 6.24
CA LYS A 24 15.65 7.36 6.17
C LYS A 24 15.04 6.09 6.79
N GLY A 25 14.15 6.27 7.75
CA GLY A 25 13.44 5.22 8.48
C GLY A 25 14.26 4.53 9.58
N LEU A 26 15.60 4.60 9.57
CA LEU A 26 16.43 3.95 10.59
C LEU A 26 16.35 4.68 11.94
N ASP A 27 16.38 6.02 11.93
CA ASP A 27 16.26 6.81 13.16
C ASP A 27 14.88 6.63 13.82
N GLU A 28 13.83 6.35 13.05
CA GLU A 28 12.51 6.02 13.58
C GLU A 28 12.52 4.68 14.33
N ILE A 29 13.15 3.66 13.75
CA ILE A 29 13.32 2.33 14.36
C ILE A 29 14.15 2.41 15.64
N LEU A 30 15.21 3.23 15.63
CA LEU A 30 16.12 3.47 16.75
C LEU A 30 15.61 4.53 17.73
N GLN A 31 14.45 5.14 17.45
CA GLN A 31 13.90 6.27 18.23
C GLN A 31 14.87 7.45 18.42
N GLY A 32 15.56 7.82 17.33
CA GLY A 32 16.42 9.01 17.27
C GLY A 32 17.88 8.79 16.88
N GLY A 33 18.31 7.55 16.65
CA GLY A 33 19.66 7.24 16.19
C GLY A 33 20.44 6.28 17.08
N PHE A 34 21.73 6.13 16.85
CA PHE A 34 22.63 5.29 17.65
C PHE A 34 22.95 5.91 19.02
N PRO A 35 23.33 5.12 20.05
CA PRO A 35 23.71 5.64 21.36
C PRO A 35 24.99 6.49 21.25
N ARG A 36 24.92 7.77 21.63
CA ARG A 36 26.02 8.72 21.50
C ARG A 36 27.18 8.35 22.45
N GLY A 37 28.39 8.37 21.92
CA GLY A 37 29.61 8.06 22.68
C GLY A 37 29.68 6.60 23.12
N GLN A 38 28.92 5.71 22.49
CA GLN A 38 28.86 4.28 22.79
C GLN A 38 29.04 3.46 21.50
N THR A 39 29.12 2.14 21.67
CA THR A 39 29.39 1.22 20.58
C THR A 39 28.14 0.55 20.05
N THR A 40 27.90 0.70 18.74
CA THR A 40 26.92 -0.05 17.98
C THR A 40 27.61 -1.15 17.19
N VAL A 41 27.10 -2.38 17.28
CA VAL A 41 27.55 -3.51 16.47
C VAL A 41 26.53 -3.81 15.38
N VAL A 42 27.00 -3.89 14.14
CA VAL A 42 26.18 -4.23 12.96
C VAL A 42 26.62 -5.59 12.43
N ILE A 43 25.78 -6.59 12.60
CA ILE A 43 26.05 -7.99 12.20
C ILE A 43 25.30 -8.30 10.92
N GLY A 44 25.97 -8.89 9.92
CA GLY A 44 25.29 -9.32 8.71
C GLY A 44 26.20 -10.03 7.71
N GLU A 45 25.61 -10.84 6.86
CA GLU A 45 26.30 -11.56 5.78
C GLU A 45 26.85 -10.61 4.69
N ALA A 46 27.69 -11.15 3.79
CA ALA A 46 28.13 -10.41 2.62
C ALA A 46 26.92 -9.97 1.76
N GLY A 47 26.97 -8.74 1.23
CA GLY A 47 25.88 -8.18 0.43
C GLY A 47 24.70 -7.63 1.24
N SER A 48 24.71 -7.71 2.57
CA SER A 48 23.68 -7.10 3.41
C SER A 48 23.78 -5.56 3.50
N GLY A 49 24.86 -4.93 3.05
CA GLY A 49 25.00 -3.46 3.01
C GLY A 49 25.58 -2.83 4.28
N LYS A 50 26.31 -3.58 5.12
CA LYS A 50 26.96 -3.05 6.34
C LYS A 50 27.91 -1.89 6.02
N THR A 51 28.76 -2.04 5.02
CA THR A 51 29.67 -0.99 4.55
C THR A 51 28.92 0.26 4.11
N VAL A 52 27.79 0.08 3.40
CA VAL A 52 26.93 1.20 2.98
C VAL A 52 26.37 1.92 4.19
N LEU A 53 25.82 1.18 5.18
CA LEU A 53 25.30 1.75 6.43
C LEU A 53 26.38 2.55 7.17
N GLY A 54 27.57 1.98 7.33
CA GLY A 54 28.69 2.65 8.01
C GLY A 54 29.15 3.92 7.29
N LEU A 55 29.35 3.84 5.97
CA LEU A 55 29.73 5.01 5.18
C LEU A 55 28.65 6.09 5.18
N GLU A 56 27.38 5.71 5.07
CA GLU A 56 26.26 6.66 5.10
C GLU A 56 26.15 7.37 6.46
N PHE A 57 26.34 6.63 7.56
CA PHE A 57 26.37 7.19 8.90
C PHE A 57 27.46 8.26 9.05
N LEU A 58 28.65 8.03 8.49
CA LEU A 58 29.73 9.03 8.51
C LEU A 58 29.48 10.17 7.54
N TYR A 59 29.05 9.88 6.31
CA TYR A 59 28.78 10.88 5.28
C TYR A 59 27.73 11.89 5.74
N ARG A 60 26.58 11.40 6.20
CA ARG A 60 25.49 12.25 6.68
C ARG A 60 25.85 12.99 7.98
N GLY A 61 26.59 12.32 8.87
CA GLY A 61 27.14 12.95 10.07
C GLY A 61 28.08 14.11 9.77
N ALA A 62 28.98 13.93 8.82
CA ALA A 62 29.90 14.97 8.37
C ALA A 62 29.17 16.16 7.76
N LEU A 63 28.10 15.93 6.97
CA LEU A 63 27.24 16.99 6.46
C LEU A 63 26.49 17.74 7.57
N ALA A 64 26.19 17.06 8.67
CA ALA A 64 25.57 17.66 9.87
C ALA A 64 26.59 18.32 10.84
N GLY A 65 27.87 18.38 10.47
CA GLY A 65 28.92 18.99 11.28
C GLY A 65 29.53 18.09 12.36
N GLU A 66 29.34 16.77 12.25
CA GLU A 66 29.96 15.76 13.11
C GLU A 66 31.04 14.99 12.33
N PRO A 67 32.34 15.40 12.43
CA PRO A 67 33.40 14.75 11.69
C PRO A 67 33.56 13.28 12.07
N GLY A 68 33.95 12.45 11.08
CA GLY A 68 34.03 11.01 11.27
C GLY A 68 35.27 10.36 10.68
N ILE A 69 35.63 9.20 11.22
CA ILE A 69 36.75 8.36 10.78
C ILE A 69 36.20 7.00 10.35
N TYR A 70 36.61 6.58 9.16
CA TYR A 70 36.36 5.22 8.69
C TYR A 70 37.67 4.43 8.72
N VAL A 71 37.66 3.27 9.34
CA VAL A 71 38.75 2.31 9.37
C VAL A 71 38.34 1.09 8.57
N GLY A 72 38.94 0.88 7.41
CA GLY A 72 38.58 -0.21 6.50
C GLY A 72 39.63 -1.31 6.46
N PHE A 73 39.24 -2.56 6.70
CA PHE A 73 40.12 -3.74 6.64
C PHE A 73 39.98 -4.54 5.34
N GLU A 74 38.91 -4.36 4.57
CA GLU A 74 38.66 -5.11 3.33
C GLU A 74 38.90 -4.27 2.07
N GLU A 75 38.38 -3.05 2.00
CA GLU A 75 38.44 -2.21 0.81
C GLU A 75 39.39 -1.03 0.97
N PRO A 76 40.24 -0.76 -0.06
CA PRO A 76 41.11 0.42 -0.03
C PRO A 76 40.29 1.73 -0.12
N PRO A 77 40.73 2.85 0.47
CA PRO A 77 40.05 4.13 0.43
C PRO A 77 39.67 4.61 -0.99
N ALA A 78 40.50 4.31 -1.99
CA ALA A 78 40.21 4.65 -3.40
C ALA A 78 38.97 3.92 -3.92
N GLN A 79 38.77 2.65 -3.52
CA GLN A 79 37.60 1.86 -3.91
C GLN A 79 36.35 2.38 -3.19
N LEU A 80 36.45 2.68 -1.89
CA LEU A 80 35.34 3.23 -1.11
C LEU A 80 34.84 4.56 -1.70
N ARG A 81 35.76 5.45 -2.12
CA ARG A 81 35.36 6.71 -2.79
C ARG A 81 34.62 6.47 -4.10
N ARG A 82 35.08 5.51 -4.92
CA ARG A 82 34.38 5.15 -6.18
C ARG A 82 32.99 4.59 -5.92
N ASN A 83 32.89 3.66 -4.98
CA ASN A 83 31.62 3.04 -4.62
C ASN A 83 30.63 4.07 -4.04
N ALA A 84 31.09 4.97 -3.15
CA ALA A 84 30.27 6.04 -2.59
C ALA A 84 29.78 7.05 -3.65
N ALA A 85 30.63 7.33 -4.65
CA ALA A 85 30.26 8.25 -5.74
C ALA A 85 29.06 7.73 -6.57
N THR A 86 28.87 6.40 -6.68
CA THR A 86 27.68 5.83 -7.36
C THR A 86 26.38 6.10 -6.62
N MET A 87 26.47 6.46 -5.33
CA MET A 87 25.32 6.87 -4.47
C MET A 87 25.21 8.39 -4.34
N GLY A 88 25.99 9.14 -5.14
CA GLY A 88 26.01 10.60 -5.08
C GLY A 88 26.77 11.17 -3.88
N TRP A 89 27.60 10.36 -3.19
CA TRP A 89 28.36 10.80 -2.01
C TRP A 89 29.78 11.19 -2.38
N ASP A 90 30.08 12.48 -2.32
CA ASP A 90 31.43 13.00 -2.54
C ASP A 90 32.26 12.95 -1.24
N LEU A 91 32.87 11.80 -0.97
CA LEU A 91 33.74 11.61 0.19
C LEU A 91 35.00 12.48 0.10
N ALA A 92 35.54 12.68 -1.11
CA ALA A 92 36.76 13.47 -1.30
C ALA A 92 36.58 14.94 -0.94
N ALA A 93 35.39 15.50 -1.19
CA ALA A 93 35.06 16.87 -0.75
C ALA A 93 35.01 17.00 0.78
N LEU A 94 34.53 15.97 1.48
CA LEU A 94 34.50 15.94 2.95
C LEU A 94 35.90 15.75 3.55
N GLU A 95 36.75 14.91 2.94
CA GLU A 95 38.15 14.75 3.35
C GLU A 95 38.93 16.08 3.22
N LYS A 96 38.78 16.82 2.12
CA LYS A 96 39.38 18.14 1.92
C LYS A 96 38.95 19.17 2.99
N LYS A 97 37.73 19.02 3.51
CA LYS A 97 37.21 19.89 4.59
C LYS A 97 37.59 19.40 5.99
N ASN A 98 38.37 18.34 6.11
CA ASN A 98 38.71 17.67 7.37
C ASN A 98 37.49 17.19 8.18
N LEU A 99 36.38 16.83 7.47
CA LEU A 99 35.14 16.31 8.07
C LEU A 99 35.04 14.79 7.96
N LEU A 100 35.84 14.18 7.13
CA LEU A 100 35.94 12.72 6.96
C LEU A 100 37.40 12.32 6.80
N PHE A 101 37.78 11.18 7.38
CA PHE A 101 39.07 10.57 7.16
C PHE A 101 38.89 9.06 6.91
N LEU A 102 39.49 8.55 5.82
CA LEU A 102 39.46 7.14 5.47
C LEU A 102 40.84 6.54 5.79
N LEU A 103 40.90 5.72 6.84
CA LEU A 103 42.11 5.01 7.25
C LEU A 103 42.14 3.64 6.58
N ASP A 104 43.22 3.34 5.86
CA ASP A 104 43.49 2.02 5.31
C ASP A 104 44.07 1.12 6.42
N GLY A 105 43.22 0.24 6.94
CA GLY A 105 43.57 -0.73 7.98
C GLY A 105 43.89 -2.13 7.40
N ARG A 106 44.00 -2.26 6.07
CA ARG A 106 44.26 -3.57 5.47
C ARG A 106 45.58 -4.15 5.95
N LEU A 107 45.54 -5.45 6.21
CA LEU A 107 46.68 -6.19 6.70
C LEU A 107 47.61 -6.54 5.51
N GLU A 108 48.81 -5.99 5.52
CA GLU A 108 49.83 -6.41 4.59
C GLU A 108 50.33 -7.82 4.97
N PRO A 109 50.45 -8.75 4.02
CA PRO A 109 50.89 -10.12 4.31
C PRO A 109 52.22 -10.19 5.08
N ASP A 110 53.15 -9.31 4.74
CA ASP A 110 54.48 -9.26 5.36
C ASP A 110 54.40 -8.77 6.83
N ALA A 111 53.54 -7.78 7.12
CA ALA A 111 53.33 -7.28 8.49
C ALA A 111 52.62 -8.31 9.40
N VAL A 112 51.76 -9.16 8.83
CA VAL A 112 51.11 -10.25 9.54
C VAL A 112 52.14 -11.36 9.87
N ILE A 113 53.03 -11.72 8.92
CA ILE A 113 54.05 -12.75 9.11
C ILE A 113 55.12 -12.31 10.12
N SER A 114 55.50 -11.04 10.12
CA SER A 114 56.48 -10.49 11.06
C SER A 114 55.91 -10.22 12.46
N GLY A 115 54.61 -10.33 12.66
CA GLY A 115 53.95 -10.00 13.94
C GLY A 115 53.92 -8.48 14.24
N GLU A 116 54.16 -7.64 13.26
CA GLU A 116 54.24 -6.17 13.41
C GLU A 116 52.84 -5.50 13.51
N PHE A 117 51.75 -6.22 13.16
CA PHE A 117 50.43 -5.65 13.31
C PHE A 117 50.05 -5.51 14.81
N SER A 118 49.72 -4.30 15.19
CA SER A 118 49.24 -3.98 16.54
C SER A 118 47.95 -3.18 16.47
N LEU A 119 46.89 -3.72 17.06
CA LEU A 119 45.64 -3.00 17.22
C LEU A 119 45.88 -1.67 17.99
N LYS A 120 46.82 -1.65 18.95
CA LYS A 120 47.20 -0.44 19.68
C LYS A 120 47.78 0.63 18.77
N GLY A 121 48.60 0.26 17.77
CA GLY A 121 49.16 1.19 16.79
C GLY A 121 48.07 1.83 15.92
N LEU A 122 47.13 1.03 15.46
CA LEU A 122 45.95 1.49 14.73
C LEU A 122 45.10 2.47 15.57
N LEU A 123 44.83 2.12 16.84
CA LEU A 123 44.07 2.99 17.76
C LEU A 123 44.80 4.28 18.06
N ALA A 124 46.14 4.28 18.15
CA ALA A 124 46.93 5.50 18.32
C ALA A 124 46.82 6.42 17.10
N ALA A 125 46.81 5.88 15.88
CA ALA A 125 46.61 6.64 14.65
C ALA A 125 45.19 7.25 14.61
N VAL A 126 44.15 6.47 14.95
CA VAL A 126 42.77 6.96 15.07
C VAL A 126 42.67 8.06 16.12
N ALA A 127 43.27 7.89 17.30
CA ALA A 127 43.29 8.91 18.37
C ALA A 127 43.95 10.20 17.93
N GLY A 128 45.09 10.10 17.24
CA GLY A 128 45.80 11.27 16.70
C GLY A 128 44.91 12.05 15.73
N LYS A 129 44.34 11.36 14.76
CA LYS A 129 43.46 11.99 13.77
C LYS A 129 42.15 12.48 14.35
N SER A 130 41.57 11.75 15.31
CA SER A 130 40.36 12.16 16.01
C SER A 130 40.55 13.52 16.71
N ARG A 131 41.65 13.71 17.39
CA ARG A 131 42.00 15.00 18.07
C ARG A 131 42.23 16.12 17.07
N GLU A 132 42.91 15.83 15.93
CA GLU A 132 43.18 16.82 14.88
C GLU A 132 41.90 17.36 14.25
N MET A 133 40.94 16.49 13.93
CA MET A 133 39.71 16.87 13.21
C MET A 133 38.49 17.08 14.14
N GLY A 134 38.63 16.82 15.43
CA GLY A 134 37.49 16.86 16.36
C GLY A 134 36.43 15.78 16.04
N ALA A 135 36.88 14.57 15.69
CA ALA A 135 35.97 13.50 15.27
C ALA A 135 34.99 13.12 16.39
N ARG A 136 33.76 12.88 16.02
CA ARG A 136 32.69 12.42 16.91
C ARG A 136 32.18 11.05 16.55
N ARG A 137 32.42 10.59 15.32
CA ARG A 137 31.95 9.31 14.78
C ARG A 137 33.12 8.47 14.31
N VAL A 138 33.05 7.17 14.51
CA VAL A 138 34.00 6.22 13.94
C VAL A 138 33.28 4.97 13.42
N VAL A 139 33.71 4.48 12.29
CA VAL A 139 33.26 3.20 11.73
C VAL A 139 34.47 2.30 11.57
N ILE A 140 34.36 1.06 12.04
CA ILE A 140 35.37 0.01 11.89
C ILE A 140 34.76 -1.12 11.09
N ASP A 141 35.18 -1.28 9.84
CA ASP A 141 34.63 -2.19 8.85
C ASP A 141 35.76 -3.01 8.18
N ALA A 142 35.81 -4.26 8.14
CA ALA A 142 35.06 -5.34 8.75
C ALA A 142 35.91 -5.93 9.89
N MET A 143 35.41 -5.85 11.11
CA MET A 143 36.19 -6.19 12.31
C MET A 143 36.66 -7.64 12.32
N GLU A 144 35.93 -8.56 11.71
CA GLU A 144 36.31 -9.98 11.64
C GLU A 144 37.64 -10.21 10.92
N VAL A 145 38.09 -9.30 10.05
CA VAL A 145 39.38 -9.42 9.39
C VAL A 145 40.52 -9.22 10.38
N ALA A 146 40.41 -8.19 11.23
CA ALA A 146 41.40 -7.94 12.28
C ALA A 146 41.40 -9.06 13.34
N LEU A 147 40.23 -9.63 13.63
CA LEU A 147 40.10 -10.70 14.63
C LEU A 147 40.77 -12.02 14.22
N ARG A 148 40.97 -12.26 12.91
CA ARG A 148 41.67 -13.45 12.40
C ARG A 148 43.17 -13.48 12.76
N LEU A 149 43.71 -12.37 13.26
CA LEU A 149 45.09 -12.28 13.71
C LEU A 149 45.31 -12.90 15.11
N PHE A 150 44.23 -13.21 15.81
CA PHE A 150 44.28 -13.75 17.14
C PHE A 150 43.82 -15.21 17.15
N ASP A 151 44.71 -16.12 17.54
CA ASP A 151 44.45 -17.55 17.48
C ASP A 151 43.53 -18.02 18.61
N GLU A 152 43.55 -17.34 19.75
CA GLU A 152 42.81 -17.76 20.92
C GLU A 152 41.55 -16.92 21.18
N PRO A 153 40.38 -17.55 21.42
CA PRO A 153 39.15 -16.85 21.77
C PRO A 153 39.23 -15.92 22.98
N ARG A 154 40.10 -16.25 23.94
CA ARG A 154 40.33 -15.42 25.14
C ARG A 154 41.05 -14.11 24.77
N GLN A 155 42.03 -14.20 23.89
CA GLN A 155 42.75 -13.03 23.40
C GLN A 155 41.83 -12.11 22.60
N VAL A 156 41.01 -12.66 21.71
CA VAL A 156 39.98 -11.88 20.98
C VAL A 156 39.07 -11.10 21.92
N ARG A 157 38.60 -11.77 23.00
CA ARG A 157 37.77 -11.06 23.98
C ARG A 157 38.51 -9.92 24.69
N ALA A 158 39.73 -10.16 25.11
CA ALA A 158 40.53 -9.13 25.78
C ALA A 158 40.79 -7.92 24.90
N GLU A 159 41.16 -8.14 23.62
CA GLU A 159 41.43 -7.09 22.65
C GLU A 159 40.14 -6.31 22.33
N MET A 160 39.01 -7.00 22.20
CA MET A 160 37.72 -6.33 21.90
C MET A 160 37.19 -5.55 23.12
N HIS A 161 37.35 -6.04 24.33
CA HIS A 161 37.03 -5.23 25.52
C HIS A 161 37.93 -4.00 25.59
N GLY A 162 39.24 -4.18 25.38
CA GLY A 162 40.18 -3.04 25.32
C GLY A 162 39.84 -2.00 24.24
N LEU A 163 39.42 -2.47 23.06
CA LEU A 163 38.93 -1.58 22.00
C LEU A 163 37.66 -0.80 22.43
N ASN A 164 36.68 -1.51 22.99
CA ASN A 164 35.43 -0.89 23.43
C ASN A 164 35.66 0.15 24.54
N ASP A 165 36.47 -0.20 25.56
CA ASP A 165 36.83 0.71 26.65
C ASP A 165 37.56 1.95 26.11
N TRP A 166 38.47 1.77 25.17
CA TRP A 166 39.17 2.85 24.50
C TRP A 166 38.22 3.76 23.73
N LEU A 167 37.26 3.21 22.96
CA LEU A 167 36.25 3.98 22.23
C LEU A 167 35.39 4.83 23.17
N LEU A 168 34.98 4.27 24.30
CA LEU A 168 34.23 4.96 25.35
C LEU A 168 35.05 6.11 25.98
N GLU A 169 36.35 5.87 26.27
CA GLU A 169 37.25 6.91 26.79
C GLU A 169 37.44 8.06 25.81
N GLN A 170 37.49 7.76 24.49
CA GLN A 170 37.56 8.83 23.47
C GLN A 170 36.23 9.56 23.25
N GLY A 171 35.11 9.07 23.80
CA GLY A 171 33.76 9.64 23.59
C GLY A 171 33.25 9.54 22.18
N LEU A 172 33.76 8.58 21.39
CA LEU A 172 33.39 8.38 19.99
C LEU A 172 32.10 7.56 19.89
N THR A 173 31.18 7.99 19.06
CA THR A 173 30.05 7.16 18.64
C THR A 173 30.54 6.17 17.59
N ALA A 174 30.67 4.90 17.99
CA ALA A 174 31.30 3.88 17.18
C ALA A 174 30.28 2.95 16.52
N VAL A 175 30.51 2.61 15.26
CA VAL A 175 29.83 1.53 14.55
C VAL A 175 30.88 0.51 14.14
N MET A 176 30.74 -0.74 14.61
CA MET A 176 31.57 -1.87 14.21
C MET A 176 30.76 -2.81 13.36
N THR A 177 31.24 -3.14 12.17
CA THR A 177 30.60 -4.13 11.33
C THR A 177 31.26 -5.49 11.47
N ILE A 178 30.46 -6.52 11.46
CA ILE A 178 30.93 -7.90 11.65
C ILE A 178 30.15 -8.84 10.74
N ARG A 179 30.87 -9.79 10.16
CA ARG A 179 30.26 -10.89 9.43
C ARG A 179 30.12 -12.10 10.36
N PRO A 180 28.91 -12.71 10.45
CA PRO A 180 28.73 -13.90 11.24
C PRO A 180 29.59 -15.06 10.71
N ALA A 181 30.21 -15.82 11.60
CA ALA A 181 31.02 -16.96 11.22
C ALA A 181 30.13 -18.20 10.98
N ARG A 182 30.44 -19.01 9.96
CA ARG A 182 29.60 -20.15 9.51
C ARG A 182 29.72 -21.44 10.32
N ARG A 183 30.55 -21.51 11.39
CA ARG A 183 30.81 -22.72 12.18
C ARG A 183 30.35 -22.58 13.65
N MET A 184 30.39 -23.67 14.41
CA MET A 184 29.94 -23.74 15.83
C MET A 184 30.64 -22.73 16.75
N GLU A 185 31.83 -22.27 16.41
CA GLU A 185 32.52 -21.12 17.03
C GLU A 185 31.77 -19.79 16.79
N ALA A 186 30.90 -19.75 15.80
CA ALA A 186 30.11 -18.56 15.41
C ALA A 186 29.18 -18.07 16.51
N ARG A 187 28.46 -18.96 17.17
CA ARG A 187 27.55 -18.61 18.30
C ARG A 187 28.26 -17.91 19.43
N PHE A 188 29.50 -18.39 19.72
CA PHE A 188 30.31 -17.78 20.74
C PHE A 188 30.71 -16.33 20.42
N PHE A 189 31.01 -16.04 19.16
CA PHE A 189 31.32 -14.67 18.72
C PHE A 189 30.08 -13.79 18.67
N GLU A 190 28.95 -14.29 18.18
CA GLU A 190 27.68 -13.55 18.14
C GLU A 190 27.25 -13.19 19.56
N ASP A 191 27.18 -14.14 20.48
CA ASP A 191 26.84 -13.93 21.91
C ASP A 191 27.78 -12.90 22.57
N PHE A 192 29.06 -12.94 22.23
CA PHE A 192 30.05 -12.00 22.75
C PHE A 192 29.80 -10.57 22.23
N PHE A 193 29.63 -10.38 20.93
CA PHE A 193 29.38 -9.06 20.34
C PHE A 193 28.03 -8.51 20.73
N GLU A 194 27.01 -9.35 20.84
CA GLU A 194 25.73 -8.97 21.40
C GLU A 194 25.85 -8.50 22.86
N SER A 195 26.74 -9.13 23.64
CA SER A 195 26.95 -8.71 25.03
C SER A 195 27.72 -7.40 25.13
N MET A 196 28.72 -7.16 24.27
CA MET A 196 29.60 -6.01 24.29
C MET A 196 28.89 -4.72 23.79
N GLY A 197 28.22 -4.79 22.66
CA GLY A 197 27.57 -3.62 22.06
C GLY A 197 26.46 -3.04 22.91
N ASP A 198 26.35 -1.71 22.97
CA ASP A 198 25.24 -1.01 23.60
C ASP A 198 24.00 -0.98 22.70
N CYS A 199 24.22 -0.95 21.39
CA CYS A 199 23.21 -1.20 20.36
C CYS A 199 23.70 -2.32 19.43
N VAL A 200 22.82 -3.26 19.09
CA VAL A 200 23.11 -4.36 18.17
C VAL A 200 22.05 -4.39 17.09
N VAL A 201 22.50 -4.29 15.84
CA VAL A 201 21.64 -4.34 14.65
C VAL A 201 22.07 -5.53 13.80
N THR A 202 21.14 -6.41 13.46
CA THR A 202 21.37 -7.46 12.48
C THR A 202 20.84 -7.05 11.11
N MET A 203 21.60 -7.34 10.06
CA MET A 203 21.25 -7.08 8.66
C MET A 203 21.32 -8.38 7.88
N ASP A 204 20.21 -8.77 7.30
CA ASP A 204 20.05 -10.04 6.60
C ASP A 204 19.61 -9.81 5.14
N ALA A 205 20.12 -10.65 4.24
CA ALA A 205 19.73 -10.69 2.83
C ALA A 205 19.25 -12.11 2.51
N ARG A 206 17.95 -12.25 2.27
CA ARG A 206 17.29 -13.55 2.01
C ARG A 206 16.77 -13.60 0.60
N VAL A 207 16.78 -14.79 0.02
CA VAL A 207 16.08 -15.05 -1.23
C VAL A 207 14.79 -15.81 -0.91
N VAL A 208 13.64 -15.17 -1.15
CA VAL A 208 12.32 -15.75 -0.95
C VAL A 208 11.60 -15.73 -2.29
N ALA A 209 11.12 -16.89 -2.75
CA ALA A 209 10.46 -17.02 -4.05
C ALA A 209 11.27 -16.41 -5.22
N ASN A 210 12.59 -16.67 -5.25
CA ASN A 210 13.57 -16.14 -6.20
C ASN A 210 13.81 -14.63 -6.15
N ILE A 211 13.25 -13.92 -5.18
CA ILE A 211 13.42 -12.48 -4.99
C ILE A 211 14.33 -12.23 -3.78
N ALA A 212 15.37 -11.42 -3.98
CA ALA A 212 16.25 -10.99 -2.90
C ALA A 212 15.55 -9.90 -2.07
N THR A 213 15.36 -10.17 -0.78
CA THR A 213 14.82 -9.21 0.18
C THR A 213 15.84 -8.94 1.27
N ARG A 214 15.92 -7.71 1.73
CA ARG A 214 16.81 -7.33 2.84
C ARG A 214 16.00 -6.91 4.04
N ARG A 215 16.41 -7.38 5.23
CA ARG A 215 15.76 -7.06 6.50
C ARG A 215 16.78 -6.66 7.54
N LEU A 216 16.42 -5.69 8.36
CA LEU A 216 17.20 -5.31 9.54
C LEU A 216 16.36 -5.50 10.81
N ARG A 217 17.04 -5.83 11.90
CA ARG A 217 16.43 -5.95 13.22
C ARG A 217 17.36 -5.35 14.26
N VAL A 218 16.81 -4.58 15.17
CA VAL A 218 17.51 -4.18 16.39
C VAL A 218 17.33 -5.29 17.41
N VAL A 219 18.43 -5.95 17.79
CA VAL A 219 18.43 -7.07 18.73
C VAL A 219 18.53 -6.55 20.16
N LYS A 220 19.29 -5.48 20.35
CA LYS A 220 19.57 -4.89 21.65
C LYS A 220 19.76 -3.38 21.54
N TYR A 221 19.28 -2.65 22.54
CA TYR A 221 19.58 -1.23 22.72
C TYR A 221 19.51 -0.89 24.21
N ARG A 222 20.67 -0.65 24.84
CA ARG A 222 20.75 -0.33 26.27
C ARG A 222 20.24 1.08 26.54
N GLY A 223 19.35 1.23 27.49
CA GLY A 223 18.84 2.52 27.96
C GLY A 223 17.83 3.19 27.03
N SER A 224 17.31 2.51 26.03
CA SER A 224 16.28 3.02 25.12
C SER A 224 15.30 1.95 24.71
N ASP A 225 14.05 2.35 24.47
CA ASP A 225 13.12 1.57 23.68
C ASP A 225 13.55 1.58 22.21
N PHE A 226 13.16 0.55 21.48
CA PHE A 226 13.42 0.39 20.06
C PHE A 226 12.38 -0.52 19.41
N GLY A 227 12.32 -0.50 18.07
CA GLY A 227 11.43 -1.41 17.33
C GLY A 227 11.92 -2.86 17.40
N LEU A 228 11.08 -3.76 17.91
CA LEU A 228 11.40 -5.18 18.11
C LEU A 228 11.24 -6.06 16.87
N ASN A 229 10.62 -5.52 15.81
CA ASN A 229 10.30 -6.26 14.59
C ASN A 229 11.51 -6.37 13.64
N GLU A 230 11.38 -7.24 12.65
CA GLU A 230 12.22 -7.19 11.46
C GLU A 230 11.67 -6.13 10.51
N TYR A 231 12.52 -5.23 10.09
CA TYR A 231 12.17 -4.13 9.18
C TYR A 231 12.81 -4.36 7.82
N PRO A 232 12.06 -4.31 6.74
CA PRO A 232 12.66 -4.36 5.42
C PRO A 232 13.42 -3.07 5.12
N TYR A 233 14.50 -3.20 4.36
CA TYR A 233 15.25 -2.07 3.85
C TYR A 233 15.75 -2.35 2.43
N VAL A 234 16.00 -1.28 1.70
CA VAL A 234 16.57 -1.31 0.36
C VAL A 234 17.82 -0.43 0.32
N ILE A 235 18.70 -0.72 -0.64
CA ILE A 235 19.84 0.12 -0.98
C ILE A 235 19.53 0.73 -2.34
N THR A 236 19.41 2.05 -2.36
CA THR A 236 19.07 2.84 -3.54
C THR A 236 20.28 3.60 -4.05
N GLU A 237 20.14 4.31 -5.16
CA GLU A 237 21.15 5.24 -5.69
C GLU A 237 21.48 6.40 -4.72
N THR A 238 20.70 6.61 -3.68
CA THR A 238 20.91 7.68 -2.68
C THR A 238 21.33 7.17 -1.31
N GLY A 239 21.43 5.86 -1.13
CA GLY A 239 21.80 5.20 0.11
C GLY A 239 20.78 4.18 0.61
N LEU A 240 20.88 3.85 1.89
CA LEU A 240 20.02 2.89 2.58
C LEU A 240 18.71 3.55 3.00
N MET A 241 17.62 2.85 2.80
CA MET A 241 16.30 3.26 3.27
C MET A 241 15.62 2.10 3.98
N ALA A 242 15.35 2.25 5.27
CA ALA A 242 14.53 1.32 6.03
C ALA A 242 13.06 1.75 5.99
N THR A 243 12.16 0.76 6.00
CA THR A 243 10.71 1.03 5.95
C THR A 243 10.06 0.47 7.23
N PRO A 244 9.98 1.28 8.31
CA PRO A 244 9.34 0.85 9.54
C PRO A 244 7.84 0.63 9.31
N ILE A 245 7.35 -0.56 9.68
CA ILE A 245 5.91 -0.89 9.59
C ILE A 245 5.11 -0.18 10.70
N THR A 246 5.78 0.14 11.80
CA THR A 246 5.16 0.63 13.05
C THR A 246 4.83 2.12 13.05
N THR A 247 5.32 2.89 12.10
CA THR A 247 5.02 4.33 11.99
C THR A 247 3.70 4.63 11.28
N VAL A 248 3.07 3.62 10.71
CA VAL A 248 1.73 3.76 10.11
C VAL A 248 0.69 3.81 11.25
N GLY A 249 0.55 4.96 11.87
CA GLY A 249 -0.58 5.23 12.76
C GLY A 249 -1.88 5.20 11.95
N LEU A 250 -2.99 4.78 12.55
CA LEU A 250 -4.33 4.85 11.94
C LEU A 250 -4.81 6.31 11.81
N ARG A 251 -4.03 7.14 11.11
CA ARG A 251 -4.34 8.57 10.85
C ARG A 251 -5.06 8.76 9.52
N HIS A 252 -6.02 7.89 9.25
CA HIS A 252 -6.79 7.98 8.01
C HIS A 252 -7.63 9.26 8.00
N LYS A 253 -7.63 9.94 6.86
CA LYS A 253 -8.60 11.01 6.65
C LYS A 253 -10.02 10.43 6.56
N PRO A 254 -11.04 11.17 7.03
CA PRO A 254 -12.42 10.74 6.85
C PRO A 254 -12.76 10.62 5.37
N LEU A 255 -13.74 9.78 5.05
CA LEU A 255 -14.27 9.67 3.69
C LEU A 255 -14.85 11.04 3.28
N GLY A 256 -14.42 11.51 2.11
CA GLY A 256 -14.87 12.79 1.58
C GLY A 256 -16.14 12.68 0.71
N ASP A 257 -16.31 13.64 -0.19
CA ASP A 257 -17.47 13.75 -1.08
C ASP A 257 -17.55 12.62 -2.08
N LYS A 258 -18.75 12.39 -2.60
CA LYS A 258 -18.99 11.44 -3.68
C LYS A 258 -18.52 12.01 -5.01
N MET A 259 -18.02 11.14 -5.86
CA MET A 259 -17.51 11.45 -7.18
C MET A 259 -18.01 10.42 -8.18
N SER A 260 -18.38 10.90 -9.37
CA SER A 260 -18.89 10.05 -10.45
C SER A 260 -17.91 8.94 -10.80
N THR A 261 -18.44 7.74 -10.97
CA THR A 261 -17.73 6.55 -11.45
C THR A 261 -17.37 6.62 -12.92
N GLY A 262 -17.99 7.54 -13.70
CA GLY A 262 -17.90 7.61 -15.13
C GLY A 262 -18.92 6.72 -15.87
N VAL A 263 -19.79 6.03 -15.10
CA VAL A 263 -20.90 5.21 -15.59
C VAL A 263 -22.16 5.62 -14.82
N GLU A 264 -23.05 6.37 -15.50
CA GLU A 264 -24.21 7.04 -14.88
C GLU A 264 -25.07 6.08 -14.05
N ARG A 265 -25.35 4.89 -14.57
CA ARG A 265 -26.15 3.91 -13.86
C ARG A 265 -25.45 3.37 -12.61
N LEU A 266 -24.11 3.25 -12.62
CA LEU A 266 -23.34 2.86 -11.43
C LEU A 266 -23.35 3.96 -10.37
N ASP A 267 -23.34 5.23 -10.80
CA ASP A 267 -23.49 6.36 -9.88
C ASP A 267 -24.83 6.29 -9.13
N ALA A 268 -25.93 5.97 -9.84
CA ALA A 268 -27.24 5.79 -9.22
C ALA A 268 -27.26 4.61 -8.24
N VAL A 269 -26.61 3.48 -8.57
CA VAL A 269 -26.51 2.28 -7.71
C VAL A 269 -25.72 2.55 -6.43
N LEU A 270 -24.72 3.42 -6.51
CA LEU A 270 -23.86 3.85 -5.38
C LEU A 270 -24.37 5.13 -4.70
N ASP A 271 -25.57 5.59 -5.04
CA ASP A 271 -26.17 6.82 -4.49
C ASP A 271 -25.26 8.03 -4.69
N GLY A 272 -24.73 8.21 -5.94
CA GLY A 272 -23.91 9.33 -6.38
C GLY A 272 -22.43 9.02 -6.65
N GLY A 273 -22.03 7.74 -6.65
CA GLY A 273 -20.68 7.30 -7.04
C GLY A 273 -19.77 6.91 -5.87
N TYR A 274 -18.45 6.91 -6.11
CA TYR A 274 -17.45 6.55 -5.10
C TYR A 274 -17.21 7.69 -4.11
N ARG A 275 -16.79 7.34 -2.90
CA ARG A 275 -16.31 8.33 -1.93
C ARG A 275 -14.84 8.66 -2.16
N SER A 276 -14.45 9.92 -2.09
CA SER A 276 -13.05 10.31 -2.07
C SER A 276 -12.35 9.87 -0.78
N ALA A 277 -11.03 9.70 -0.81
CA ALA A 277 -10.20 9.15 0.28
C ALA A 277 -10.61 7.72 0.70
N SER A 278 -11.30 6.97 -0.16
CA SER A 278 -11.74 5.59 0.08
C SER A 278 -10.84 4.56 -0.60
N CYS A 279 -11.02 3.29 -0.24
CA CYS A 279 -10.51 2.13 -0.93
C CYS A 279 -11.65 1.42 -1.65
N VAL A 280 -11.55 1.31 -2.98
CA VAL A 280 -12.53 0.62 -3.84
C VAL A 280 -11.89 -0.64 -4.41
N LEU A 281 -12.54 -1.78 -4.24
CA LEU A 281 -12.10 -3.07 -4.75
C LEU A 281 -13.03 -3.56 -5.87
N PHE A 282 -12.44 -3.91 -7.01
CA PHE A 282 -13.08 -4.65 -8.09
C PHE A 282 -12.56 -6.09 -8.07
N ALA A 283 -13.41 -7.04 -7.79
CA ALA A 283 -13.09 -8.46 -7.78
C ALA A 283 -13.87 -9.20 -8.87
N GLY A 284 -13.29 -10.28 -9.40
CA GLY A 284 -13.98 -11.13 -10.38
C GLY A 284 -13.03 -11.92 -11.26
N GLU A 285 -13.58 -12.85 -12.05
CA GLU A 285 -12.85 -13.69 -12.97
C GLU A 285 -12.18 -12.91 -14.11
N PRO A 286 -11.14 -13.46 -14.76
CA PRO A 286 -10.56 -12.85 -15.96
C PRO A 286 -11.62 -12.56 -17.04
N GLY A 287 -11.45 -11.44 -17.75
CA GLY A 287 -12.36 -11.04 -18.86
C GLY A 287 -13.71 -10.47 -18.44
N THR A 288 -14.03 -10.39 -17.14
CA THR A 288 -15.31 -9.81 -16.66
C THR A 288 -15.43 -8.30 -16.86
N GLY A 289 -14.35 -7.58 -17.22
CA GLY A 289 -14.38 -6.13 -17.48
C GLY A 289 -13.94 -5.23 -16.32
N LYS A 290 -13.22 -5.78 -15.32
CA LYS A 290 -12.70 -5.01 -14.16
C LYS A 290 -11.84 -3.81 -14.60
N THR A 291 -10.83 -4.06 -15.41
CA THR A 291 -9.92 -3.04 -15.95
C THR A 291 -10.68 -1.98 -16.76
N THR A 292 -11.64 -2.38 -17.60
CA THR A 292 -12.47 -1.44 -18.36
C THR A 292 -13.30 -0.56 -17.45
N LEU A 293 -13.87 -1.11 -16.38
CA LEU A 293 -14.69 -0.38 -15.42
C LEU A 293 -13.84 0.65 -14.64
N VAL A 294 -12.66 0.25 -14.17
CA VAL A 294 -11.74 1.16 -13.50
C VAL A 294 -11.22 2.25 -14.45
N CYS A 295 -10.94 1.92 -15.71
CA CYS A 295 -10.51 2.90 -16.72
C CYS A 295 -11.62 3.89 -17.09
N SER A 296 -12.90 3.49 -17.00
CA SER A 296 -14.03 4.43 -17.14
C SER A 296 -13.99 5.50 -16.05
N PHE A 297 -13.70 5.12 -14.81
CA PHE A 297 -13.47 6.07 -13.73
C PHE A 297 -12.24 6.95 -13.99
N VAL A 298 -11.10 6.36 -14.40
CA VAL A 298 -9.87 7.12 -14.70
C VAL A 298 -10.15 8.20 -15.74
N ARG A 299 -10.87 7.87 -16.83
CA ARG A 299 -11.29 8.84 -17.83
C ARG A 299 -12.16 9.95 -17.23
N ALA A 300 -13.13 9.61 -16.39
CA ALA A 300 -14.00 10.59 -15.74
C ALA A 300 -13.22 11.49 -14.76
N ALA A 301 -12.31 10.95 -13.97
CA ALA A 301 -11.42 11.69 -13.07
C ALA A 301 -10.55 12.69 -13.85
N CYS A 302 -9.91 12.24 -14.93
CA CYS A 302 -9.12 13.13 -15.80
C CYS A 302 -9.97 14.25 -16.43
N ARG A 303 -11.23 13.98 -16.81
CA ARG A 303 -12.15 15.03 -17.30
C ARG A 303 -12.48 16.07 -16.23
N ARG A 304 -12.55 15.69 -14.96
CA ARG A 304 -12.69 16.62 -13.82
C ARG A 304 -11.42 17.41 -13.50
N GLY A 305 -10.29 17.10 -14.15
CA GLY A 305 -9.01 17.75 -13.90
C GLY A 305 -8.13 17.04 -12.86
N GLU A 306 -8.55 15.89 -12.37
CA GLU A 306 -7.88 15.10 -11.34
C GLU A 306 -6.73 14.28 -11.94
N LYS A 307 -5.67 14.07 -11.15
CA LYS A 307 -4.51 13.27 -11.54
C LYS A 307 -4.65 11.84 -11.02
N VAL A 308 -4.26 10.89 -11.83
CA VAL A 308 -4.31 9.46 -11.55
C VAL A 308 -2.93 8.84 -11.75
N LEU A 309 -2.45 8.07 -10.77
CA LEU A 309 -1.33 7.16 -10.92
C LEU A 309 -1.90 5.74 -11.10
N TYR A 310 -1.59 5.11 -12.23
CA TYR A 310 -2.00 3.75 -12.54
C TYR A 310 -0.80 2.80 -12.42
N ILE A 311 -0.80 1.95 -11.40
CA ILE A 311 0.22 0.93 -11.16
C ILE A 311 -0.25 -0.37 -11.81
N SER A 312 0.44 -0.79 -12.88
CA SER A 312 0.12 -2.00 -13.64
C SER A 312 1.21 -3.06 -13.43
N PHE A 313 0.78 -4.29 -13.12
CA PHE A 313 1.65 -5.44 -12.94
C PHE A 313 1.50 -6.51 -14.03
N GLU A 314 0.62 -6.30 -14.99
CA GLU A 314 0.32 -7.28 -16.04
C GLU A 314 0.53 -6.73 -17.45
N GLU A 315 0.23 -5.46 -17.68
CA GLU A 315 0.29 -4.84 -19.01
C GLU A 315 1.08 -3.52 -19.00
N SER A 316 1.71 -3.19 -20.13
CA SER A 316 2.28 -1.87 -20.32
C SER A 316 1.18 -0.80 -20.43
N GLY A 317 1.51 0.45 -20.08
CA GLY A 317 0.53 1.55 -20.15
C GLY A 317 -0.01 1.78 -21.57
N GLU A 318 0.81 1.57 -22.61
CA GLU A 318 0.40 1.70 -24.01
C GLU A 318 -0.57 0.57 -24.42
N ALA A 319 -0.25 -0.68 -24.06
CA ALA A 319 -1.10 -1.83 -24.35
C ALA A 319 -2.46 -1.69 -23.65
N LEU A 320 -2.46 -1.35 -22.36
CA LEU A 320 -3.67 -1.14 -21.59
C LEU A 320 -4.53 -0.02 -22.18
N ALA A 321 -3.94 1.13 -22.51
CA ALA A 321 -4.67 2.24 -23.11
C ALA A 321 -5.26 1.87 -24.49
N GLY A 322 -4.52 1.11 -25.31
CA GLY A 322 -5.01 0.58 -26.59
C GLY A 322 -6.17 -0.40 -26.41
N ASN A 323 -6.05 -1.35 -25.48
CA ASN A 323 -7.07 -2.36 -25.21
C ASN A 323 -8.40 -1.74 -24.75
N VAL A 324 -8.34 -0.77 -23.82
CA VAL A 324 -9.57 -0.13 -23.31
C VAL A 324 -10.16 0.88 -24.28
N ALA A 325 -9.38 1.42 -25.21
CA ALA A 325 -9.91 2.28 -26.29
C ALA A 325 -10.88 1.50 -27.20
N GLY A 326 -10.57 0.23 -27.52
CA GLY A 326 -11.48 -0.66 -28.25
C GLY A 326 -12.79 -0.97 -27.51
N ALA A 327 -12.82 -0.74 -26.20
CA ALA A 327 -14.01 -0.87 -25.34
C ALA A 327 -14.66 0.52 -25.05
N GLY A 328 -14.45 1.53 -25.89
CA GLY A 328 -15.03 2.87 -25.75
C GLY A 328 -14.44 3.74 -24.65
N VAL A 329 -13.29 3.38 -24.08
CA VAL A 329 -12.63 4.14 -23.01
C VAL A 329 -11.31 4.72 -23.52
N ASP A 330 -11.35 5.87 -24.19
CA ASP A 330 -10.15 6.56 -24.67
C ASP A 330 -9.42 7.28 -23.53
N LEU A 331 -8.19 6.85 -23.23
CA LEU A 331 -7.29 7.44 -22.24
C LEU A 331 -6.22 8.36 -22.84
N ALA A 332 -6.10 8.46 -24.17
CA ALA A 332 -5.08 9.27 -24.82
C ALA A 332 -5.15 10.77 -24.43
N PRO A 333 -6.33 11.38 -24.28
CA PRO A 333 -6.42 12.76 -23.79
C PRO A 333 -5.90 12.93 -22.36
N CYS A 334 -6.07 11.92 -21.50
CA CYS A 334 -5.60 11.92 -20.11
C CYS A 334 -4.07 11.93 -20.06
N LEU A 335 -3.43 11.09 -20.88
CA LEU A 335 -1.98 10.99 -21.01
C LEU A 335 -1.38 12.29 -21.57
N LYS A 336 -1.94 12.82 -22.66
CA LYS A 336 -1.49 14.08 -23.26
C LYS A 336 -1.59 15.26 -22.31
N ALA A 337 -2.60 15.29 -21.45
CA ALA A 337 -2.79 16.34 -20.45
C ALA A 337 -1.90 16.17 -19.20
N GLY A 338 -1.09 15.11 -19.09
CA GLY A 338 -0.29 14.80 -17.92
C GLY A 338 -1.12 14.51 -16.66
N ARG A 339 -2.37 14.08 -16.83
CA ARG A 339 -3.30 13.74 -15.73
C ARG A 339 -3.33 12.26 -15.41
N LEU A 340 -2.84 11.42 -16.31
CA LEU A 340 -2.66 9.99 -16.13
C LEU A 340 -1.19 9.64 -16.29
N GLU A 341 -0.63 8.94 -15.32
CA GLU A 341 0.70 8.38 -15.39
C GLU A 341 0.63 6.88 -15.12
N PHE A 342 1.35 6.09 -15.92
CA PHE A 342 1.49 4.65 -15.72
C PHE A 342 2.81 4.32 -15.04
N LEU A 343 2.75 3.52 -13.99
CA LEU A 343 3.88 2.81 -13.39
C LEU A 343 3.72 1.32 -13.70
N ALA A 344 4.18 0.91 -14.88
CA ALA A 344 4.07 -0.49 -15.32
C ALA A 344 5.38 -1.22 -15.03
N GLN A 345 5.30 -2.32 -14.28
CA GLN A 345 6.46 -3.12 -13.86
C GLN A 345 6.04 -4.58 -13.65
N PHE A 346 6.91 -5.51 -14.04
CA PHE A 346 6.71 -6.91 -13.65
C PHE A 346 6.90 -7.05 -12.14
N PRO A 347 5.99 -7.76 -11.44
CA PRO A 347 6.10 -7.93 -9.99
C PRO A 347 7.36 -8.68 -9.57
N GLU A 348 7.88 -9.58 -10.41
CA GLU A 348 9.11 -10.34 -10.17
C GLU A 348 10.40 -9.53 -10.38
N ALA A 349 10.32 -8.32 -10.92
CA ALA A 349 11.50 -7.52 -11.22
C ALA A 349 12.24 -7.04 -9.96
N MET A 350 11.54 -6.95 -8.82
CA MET A 350 12.09 -6.50 -7.55
C MET A 350 11.22 -6.93 -6.37
N GLY A 351 11.71 -6.75 -5.14
CA GLY A 351 10.94 -7.03 -3.94
C GLY A 351 9.80 -6.03 -3.67
N ALA A 352 8.87 -6.44 -2.82
CA ALA A 352 7.70 -5.63 -2.43
C ALA A 352 8.09 -4.24 -1.90
N GLU A 353 9.21 -4.14 -1.19
CA GLU A 353 9.73 -2.90 -0.63
C GLU A 353 10.18 -1.91 -1.70
N GLU A 354 10.86 -2.39 -2.74
CA GLU A 354 11.29 -1.54 -3.85
C GLU A 354 10.10 -1.07 -4.68
N HIS A 355 9.12 -1.95 -4.93
CA HIS A 355 7.85 -1.57 -5.54
C HIS A 355 7.13 -0.48 -4.74
N TYR A 356 7.07 -0.63 -3.40
CA TYR A 356 6.47 0.36 -2.54
C TYR A 356 7.17 1.71 -2.63
N LEU A 357 8.51 1.74 -2.57
CA LEU A 357 9.27 2.98 -2.65
C LEU A 357 9.07 3.68 -3.99
N LYS A 358 9.13 2.95 -5.10
CA LYS A 358 8.87 3.51 -6.44
C LYS A 358 7.47 4.08 -6.55
N ALA A 359 6.47 3.37 -6.02
CA ALA A 359 5.10 3.88 -5.98
C ALA A 359 5.01 5.17 -5.16
N MET A 360 5.67 5.23 -3.99
CA MET A 360 5.68 6.42 -3.14
C MET A 360 6.41 7.61 -3.79
N ASP A 361 7.54 7.39 -4.44
CA ASP A 361 8.27 8.44 -5.16
C ASP A 361 7.39 9.04 -6.28
N ARG A 362 6.64 8.20 -7.01
CA ARG A 362 5.70 8.69 -8.04
C ARG A 362 4.49 9.41 -7.43
N ILE A 363 3.97 8.92 -6.31
CA ILE A 363 2.88 9.61 -5.57
C ILE A 363 3.35 10.99 -5.10
N GLU A 364 4.56 11.11 -4.56
CA GLU A 364 5.13 12.38 -4.10
C GLU A 364 5.39 13.37 -5.25
N ALA A 365 5.86 12.88 -6.40
CA ALA A 365 6.13 13.69 -7.59
C ALA A 365 4.85 14.14 -8.30
N LEU A 366 3.92 13.22 -8.57
CA LEU A 366 2.68 13.48 -9.32
C LEU A 366 1.62 14.18 -8.46
N LYS A 367 1.59 13.88 -7.14
CA LYS A 367 0.53 14.28 -6.18
C LYS A 367 -0.86 13.92 -6.71
N PRO A 368 -1.13 12.64 -7.01
CA PRO A 368 -2.38 12.21 -7.58
C PRO A 368 -3.52 12.29 -6.57
N GLN A 369 -4.74 12.51 -7.04
CA GLN A 369 -5.97 12.34 -6.27
C GLN A 369 -6.39 10.86 -6.18
N HIS A 370 -5.97 10.05 -7.16
CA HIS A 370 -6.35 8.65 -7.27
C HIS A 370 -5.15 7.77 -7.62
N VAL A 371 -5.10 6.59 -7.01
CA VAL A 371 -4.13 5.53 -7.33
C VAL A 371 -4.92 4.28 -7.74
N VAL A 372 -4.54 3.65 -8.84
CA VAL A 372 -5.06 2.35 -9.28
C VAL A 372 -3.97 1.32 -9.16
N VAL A 373 -4.30 0.11 -8.68
CA VAL A 373 -3.40 -1.05 -8.66
C VAL A 373 -4.08 -2.21 -9.39
N ASP A 374 -3.54 -2.59 -10.53
CA ASP A 374 -4.07 -3.63 -11.43
C ASP A 374 -2.96 -4.61 -11.88
N ALA A 375 -3.00 -5.89 -11.47
CA ALA A 375 -3.92 -6.51 -10.54
C ALA A 375 -3.20 -6.84 -9.23
N ILE A 376 -3.93 -6.73 -8.09
CA ILE A 376 -3.34 -7.06 -6.78
C ILE A 376 -3.04 -8.56 -6.64
N SER A 377 -3.71 -9.43 -7.39
CA SER A 377 -3.40 -10.86 -7.47
C SER A 377 -1.97 -11.13 -7.97
N ALA A 378 -1.43 -10.28 -8.83
CA ALA A 378 -0.06 -10.39 -9.32
C ALA A 378 1.00 -10.06 -8.24
N CYS A 379 0.62 -9.31 -7.20
CA CYS A 379 1.55 -8.90 -6.14
C CYS A 379 2.16 -10.07 -5.35
N GLU A 380 1.52 -11.24 -5.32
CA GLU A 380 2.11 -12.43 -4.66
C GLU A 380 3.46 -12.82 -5.27
N ARG A 381 3.71 -12.46 -6.53
CA ARG A 381 4.98 -12.72 -7.23
C ARG A 381 6.12 -11.81 -6.79
N MET A 382 5.88 -10.79 -5.93
CA MET A 382 6.89 -9.90 -5.34
C MET A 382 7.66 -10.52 -4.15
N GLY A 383 7.45 -11.79 -3.82
CA GLY A 383 8.08 -12.47 -2.68
C GLY A 383 7.10 -13.22 -1.79
N GLY A 384 5.93 -13.60 -2.33
CA GLY A 384 4.91 -14.42 -1.66
C GLY A 384 3.80 -13.61 -0.97
N LYS A 385 2.87 -14.31 -0.35
CA LYS A 385 1.64 -13.73 0.23
C LYS A 385 1.90 -12.65 1.28
N GLN A 386 2.87 -12.87 2.17
CA GLN A 386 3.18 -11.89 3.22
C GLN A 386 3.77 -10.60 2.64
N ALA A 387 4.67 -10.69 1.66
CA ALA A 387 5.25 -9.53 1.00
C ALA A 387 4.18 -8.73 0.23
N SER A 388 3.27 -9.43 -0.46
CA SER A 388 2.11 -8.84 -1.12
C SER A 388 1.20 -8.09 -0.13
N PHE A 389 0.87 -8.74 0.99
CA PHE A 389 0.06 -8.13 2.04
C PHE A 389 0.73 -6.86 2.60
N ASP A 390 2.02 -6.93 2.93
CA ASP A 390 2.78 -5.81 3.48
C ASP A 390 2.83 -4.63 2.49
N TYR A 391 3.06 -4.91 1.20
CA TYR A 391 3.04 -3.91 0.13
C TYR A 391 1.68 -3.20 0.04
N LEU A 392 0.60 -3.98 -0.10
CA LEU A 392 -0.75 -3.43 -0.27
C LEU A 392 -1.21 -2.66 0.96
N MET A 393 -0.94 -3.18 2.16
CA MET A 393 -1.28 -2.51 3.43
C MET A 393 -0.58 -1.17 3.57
N ARG A 394 0.71 -1.09 3.27
CA ARG A 394 1.47 0.16 3.34
C ARG A 394 1.00 1.17 2.31
N LEU A 395 0.81 0.74 1.06
CA LEU A 395 0.34 1.61 -0.02
C LEU A 395 -1.06 2.17 0.28
N LEU A 396 -1.97 1.30 0.74
CA LEU A 396 -3.34 1.68 1.10
C LEU A 396 -3.35 2.69 2.26
N ASN A 397 -2.58 2.43 3.33
CA ASN A 397 -2.47 3.35 4.46
C ASN A 397 -1.87 4.71 4.03
N ALA A 398 -0.78 4.68 3.24
CA ALA A 398 -0.15 5.90 2.74
C ALA A 398 -1.11 6.74 1.88
N CYS A 399 -1.95 6.09 1.06
CA CYS A 399 -3.00 6.77 0.29
C CYS A 399 -4.08 7.37 1.22
N LYS A 400 -4.61 6.59 2.17
CA LYS A 400 -5.66 7.06 3.10
C LYS A 400 -5.20 8.22 3.99
N GLU A 401 -3.96 8.21 4.46
CA GLU A 401 -3.39 9.32 5.24
C GLU A 401 -3.28 10.63 4.42
N ARG A 402 -2.99 10.50 3.12
CA ARG A 402 -2.91 11.64 2.20
C ARG A 402 -4.28 12.09 1.68
N GLY A 403 -5.33 11.30 1.91
CA GLY A 403 -6.66 11.52 1.35
C GLY A 403 -6.76 11.16 -0.13
N VAL A 404 -5.88 10.27 -0.59
CA VAL A 404 -5.87 9.73 -1.96
C VAL A 404 -6.83 8.55 -2.02
N THR A 405 -7.70 8.51 -3.02
CA THR A 405 -8.57 7.35 -3.26
C THR A 405 -7.78 6.26 -3.95
N ILE A 406 -7.87 5.03 -3.44
CA ILE A 406 -7.17 3.88 -4.03
C ILE A 406 -8.17 2.88 -4.61
N PHE A 407 -7.91 2.45 -5.84
CA PHE A 407 -8.67 1.44 -6.57
C PHE A 407 -7.82 0.18 -6.71
N LEU A 408 -8.37 -0.94 -6.28
CA LEU A 408 -7.71 -2.24 -6.32
C LEU A 408 -8.47 -3.15 -7.28
N VAL A 409 -7.77 -3.74 -8.22
CA VAL A 409 -8.33 -4.73 -9.14
C VAL A 409 -7.81 -6.10 -8.75
N ASN A 410 -8.69 -7.06 -8.49
CA ASN A 410 -8.34 -8.42 -8.12
C ASN A 410 -8.91 -9.45 -9.08
N GLN A 411 -8.06 -10.36 -9.53
CA GLN A 411 -8.50 -11.58 -10.21
C GLN A 411 -8.82 -12.66 -9.18
N THR A 412 -10.03 -13.21 -9.25
CA THR A 412 -10.45 -14.34 -8.42
C THR A 412 -10.50 -15.61 -9.27
N ALA A 413 -10.04 -16.73 -8.70
CA ALA A 413 -10.15 -18.03 -9.35
C ALA A 413 -11.42 -18.73 -8.85
N GLY A 414 -12.43 -18.90 -9.71
CA GLY A 414 -13.61 -19.76 -9.48
C GLY A 414 -14.80 -19.10 -8.77
N ARG A 415 -15.89 -19.87 -8.65
CA ARG A 415 -17.20 -19.46 -8.09
C ARG A 415 -17.12 -19.14 -6.60
N THR A 416 -17.68 -18.03 -6.23
CA THR A 416 -17.41 -17.22 -5.02
C THR A 416 -18.31 -17.52 -3.81
N ASP A 417 -18.67 -18.73 -3.49
CA ASP A 417 -19.58 -18.94 -2.35
C ASP A 417 -18.92 -18.80 -0.95
N GLN A 418 -17.58 -18.74 -0.84
CA GLN A 418 -16.88 -18.54 0.44
C GLN A 418 -15.52 -17.82 0.31
N MET A 419 -15.27 -17.05 -0.74
CA MET A 419 -13.94 -16.52 -1.03
C MET A 419 -13.69 -15.15 -0.43
N GLU A 420 -12.52 -14.98 0.18
CA GLU A 420 -11.98 -13.68 0.48
C GLU A 420 -11.75 -12.87 -0.81
N LEU A 421 -12.54 -11.82 -1.01
CA LEU A 421 -12.58 -11.03 -2.25
C LEU A 421 -11.24 -10.39 -2.63
N SER A 422 -10.39 -10.14 -1.65
CA SER A 422 -9.09 -9.52 -1.86
C SER A 422 -7.97 -10.53 -2.11
N GLY A 423 -8.16 -11.80 -1.74
CA GLY A 423 -7.11 -12.83 -1.78
C GLY A 423 -5.95 -12.59 -0.80
N ASN A 424 -5.83 -11.40 -0.24
CA ASN A 424 -4.69 -10.92 0.52
C ASN A 424 -5.05 -10.41 1.94
N GLY A 425 -6.22 -10.74 2.49
CA GLY A 425 -6.60 -10.35 3.86
C GLY A 425 -6.93 -8.86 4.06
N ILE A 426 -7.02 -8.06 3.00
CA ILE A 426 -7.27 -6.60 3.08
C ILE A 426 -8.75 -6.21 3.02
N SER A 427 -9.67 -7.17 2.94
CA SER A 427 -11.13 -6.94 2.79
C SER A 427 -11.71 -6.04 3.88
N SER A 428 -11.14 -6.07 5.10
CA SER A 428 -11.57 -5.21 6.22
C SER A 428 -11.29 -3.72 5.96
N MET A 429 -10.28 -3.39 5.17
CA MET A 429 -9.85 -2.02 4.86
C MET A 429 -10.51 -1.44 3.60
N VAL A 430 -11.21 -2.28 2.84
CA VAL A 430 -11.98 -1.87 1.66
C VAL A 430 -13.25 -1.16 2.09
N ASP A 431 -13.52 0.00 1.51
CA ASP A 431 -14.72 0.79 1.81
C ASP A 431 -15.86 0.47 0.84
N THR A 432 -15.54 0.25 -0.45
CA THR A 432 -16.50 -0.17 -1.47
C THR A 432 -15.98 -1.42 -2.17
N ALA A 433 -16.79 -2.46 -2.26
CA ALA A 433 -16.46 -3.72 -2.94
C ALA A 433 -17.48 -4.02 -4.03
N ILE A 434 -16.98 -4.21 -5.25
CA ILE A 434 -17.78 -4.53 -6.44
C ILE A 434 -17.29 -5.87 -6.98
N LEU A 435 -18.24 -6.81 -7.13
CA LEU A 435 -17.99 -8.12 -7.68
C LEU A 435 -18.52 -8.17 -9.11
N LEU A 436 -17.67 -8.63 -10.03
CA LEU A 436 -18.03 -8.90 -11.42
C LEU A 436 -17.97 -10.42 -11.66
N THR A 437 -19.05 -10.96 -12.18
CA THR A 437 -19.20 -12.41 -12.43
C THR A 437 -19.77 -12.66 -13.82
N TYR A 438 -19.59 -13.88 -14.30
CA TYR A 438 -20.34 -14.38 -15.43
C TYR A 438 -21.59 -15.10 -14.98
N GLN A 439 -22.66 -14.97 -15.76
CA GLN A 439 -23.85 -15.80 -15.70
C GLN A 439 -23.99 -16.56 -17.00
N GLU A 440 -23.94 -17.88 -16.90
CA GLU A 440 -24.17 -18.77 -18.04
C GLU A 440 -25.67 -18.96 -18.22
N GLU A 441 -26.13 -18.69 -19.43
CA GLU A 441 -27.48 -18.98 -19.92
C GLU A 441 -27.38 -19.90 -21.16
N PRO A 442 -28.41 -20.65 -21.54
CA PRO A 442 -28.36 -21.49 -22.73
C PRO A 442 -28.02 -20.67 -23.99
N GLY A 443 -26.81 -20.86 -24.50
CA GLY A 443 -26.33 -20.22 -25.72
C GLY A 443 -25.64 -18.86 -25.53
N GLU A 444 -25.56 -18.33 -24.33
CA GLU A 444 -24.87 -17.05 -24.08
C GLU A 444 -24.26 -16.95 -22.68
N THR A 445 -23.25 -16.09 -22.54
CA THR A 445 -22.63 -15.78 -21.26
C THR A 445 -22.72 -14.28 -21.01
N ASN A 446 -23.45 -13.90 -19.98
CA ASN A 446 -23.71 -12.52 -19.63
C ASN A 446 -22.84 -12.07 -18.45
N ARG A 447 -22.47 -10.77 -18.43
CA ARG A 447 -21.69 -10.18 -17.34
C ARG A 447 -22.62 -9.55 -16.32
N LEU A 448 -22.36 -9.84 -15.04
CA LEU A 448 -23.07 -9.28 -13.90
C LEU A 448 -22.15 -8.46 -13.03
N LEU A 449 -22.66 -7.35 -12.50
CA LEU A 449 -22.06 -6.51 -11.50
C LEU A 449 -22.92 -6.51 -10.24
N GLN A 450 -22.29 -6.67 -9.07
CA GLN A 450 -22.94 -6.57 -7.76
C GLN A 450 -22.10 -5.71 -6.82
N VAL A 451 -22.73 -4.75 -6.15
CA VAL A 451 -22.11 -4.01 -5.05
C VAL A 451 -22.30 -4.83 -3.77
N LEU A 452 -21.21 -5.30 -3.19
CA LEU A 452 -21.23 -6.13 -1.98
C LEU A 452 -21.10 -5.30 -0.70
N LYS A 453 -20.44 -4.14 -0.81
CA LYS A 453 -20.16 -3.27 0.32
C LYS A 453 -20.04 -1.82 -0.15
N SER A 454 -20.59 -0.89 0.61
CA SER A 454 -20.34 0.55 0.46
C SER A 454 -20.44 1.22 1.82
N ARG A 455 -19.28 1.57 2.42
CA ARG A 455 -19.25 2.22 3.74
C ARG A 455 -19.76 3.65 3.67
N GLY A 456 -20.63 4.00 4.59
CA GLY A 456 -21.15 5.37 4.74
C GLY A 456 -22.09 5.81 3.62
N ALA A 457 -22.65 4.87 2.84
CA ALA A 457 -23.65 5.14 1.80
C ALA A 457 -24.61 3.95 1.64
N GLY A 458 -25.85 4.23 1.26
CA GLY A 458 -26.76 3.22 0.76
C GLY A 458 -26.27 2.68 -0.58
N HIS A 459 -26.59 1.45 -0.90
CA HIS A 459 -26.33 0.85 -2.21
C HIS A 459 -27.37 -0.22 -2.51
N SER A 460 -27.57 -0.50 -3.78
CA SER A 460 -28.44 -1.59 -4.21
C SER A 460 -27.71 -2.93 -4.08
N ASN A 461 -28.40 -3.93 -3.51
CA ASN A 461 -27.89 -5.30 -3.42
C ASN A 461 -28.19 -6.14 -4.68
N GLN A 462 -28.80 -5.56 -5.70
CA GLN A 462 -29.17 -6.24 -6.92
C GLN A 462 -27.96 -6.62 -7.77
N LYS A 463 -28.05 -7.75 -8.45
CA LYS A 463 -27.14 -8.11 -9.55
C LYS A 463 -27.62 -7.40 -10.81
N LEU A 464 -26.74 -6.64 -11.43
CA LEU A 464 -27.02 -5.84 -12.62
C LEU A 464 -26.30 -6.44 -13.81
N GLU A 465 -27.02 -6.67 -14.90
CA GLU A 465 -26.39 -7.02 -16.16
C GLU A 465 -25.67 -5.81 -16.76
N PHE A 466 -24.48 -6.02 -17.31
CA PHE A 466 -23.80 -4.98 -18.08
C PHE A 466 -23.14 -5.52 -19.34
N VAL A 467 -22.99 -4.67 -20.31
CA VAL A 467 -22.32 -4.95 -21.58
C VAL A 467 -21.19 -3.95 -21.78
N ILE A 468 -20.12 -4.43 -22.43
CA ILE A 468 -19.00 -3.60 -22.88
C ILE A 468 -19.24 -3.34 -24.37
N THR A 469 -19.34 -2.09 -24.74
CA THR A 469 -19.57 -1.64 -26.12
C THR A 469 -18.42 -0.76 -26.60
N ASP A 470 -18.41 -0.38 -27.85
CA ASP A 470 -17.52 0.63 -28.44
C ASP A 470 -17.72 2.05 -27.90
N GLU A 471 -18.84 2.30 -27.19
CA GLU A 471 -19.10 3.57 -26.48
C GLU A 471 -18.78 3.51 -24.98
N GLY A 472 -18.43 2.33 -24.46
CA GLY A 472 -18.09 2.10 -23.05
C GLY A 472 -18.97 1.05 -22.38
N ILE A 473 -19.03 1.12 -21.04
CA ILE A 473 -19.82 0.21 -20.22
C ILE A 473 -21.25 0.71 -20.09
N VAL A 474 -22.21 -0.15 -20.46
CA VAL A 474 -23.65 0.09 -20.31
C VAL A 474 -24.21 -0.90 -19.28
N ILE A 475 -24.72 -0.40 -18.16
CA ILE A 475 -25.37 -1.20 -17.11
C ILE A 475 -26.87 -1.19 -17.37
N LYS A 476 -27.47 -2.37 -17.49
CA LYS A 476 -28.91 -2.58 -17.66
C LYS A 476 -29.60 -2.70 -16.29
N GLU A 477 -30.90 -2.44 -16.25
CA GLU A 477 -31.67 -2.66 -15.04
C GLU A 477 -31.76 -4.13 -14.69
N ALA A 478 -31.82 -4.45 -13.38
CA ALA A 478 -32.08 -5.82 -12.97
C ALA A 478 -33.51 -6.21 -13.33
N TYR A 479 -33.67 -7.33 -14.01
CA TYR A 479 -34.97 -7.92 -14.31
C TYR A 479 -35.12 -9.22 -13.52
N VAL A 480 -36.11 -9.27 -12.65
CA VAL A 480 -36.37 -10.46 -11.82
C VAL A 480 -37.65 -11.11 -12.30
N GLY A 481 -37.54 -12.25 -12.99
CA GLY A 481 -38.66 -13.08 -13.43
C GLY A 481 -38.64 -14.44 -12.74
N ALA A 482 -39.80 -14.92 -12.30
CA ALA A 482 -39.99 -16.26 -11.68
C ALA A 482 -38.98 -16.53 -10.52
N GLY A 483 -38.60 -15.53 -9.73
CA GLY A 483 -37.70 -15.66 -8.56
C GLY A 483 -36.22 -15.73 -8.89
N ARG A 484 -35.80 -15.49 -10.12
CA ARG A 484 -34.40 -15.42 -10.56
C ARG A 484 -34.13 -14.18 -11.42
N VAL A 485 -32.87 -13.74 -11.42
CA VAL A 485 -32.43 -12.66 -12.30
C VAL A 485 -32.35 -13.21 -13.72
N LEU A 486 -33.05 -12.56 -14.65
CA LEU A 486 -33.02 -12.88 -16.08
C LEU A 486 -32.06 -11.91 -16.79
N THR A 487 -31.25 -12.44 -17.71
CA THR A 487 -30.25 -11.70 -18.48
C THR A 487 -30.37 -12.03 -19.97
N GLY A 488 -29.77 -11.21 -20.83
CA GLY A 488 -29.64 -11.47 -22.27
C GLY A 488 -30.95 -11.72 -22.99
N THR A 489 -30.99 -12.77 -23.81
CA THR A 489 -32.16 -13.17 -24.62
C THR A 489 -33.33 -13.65 -23.77
N ALA A 490 -33.08 -14.31 -22.64
CA ALA A 490 -34.13 -14.74 -21.72
C ALA A 490 -34.88 -13.51 -21.11
N ARG A 491 -34.15 -12.46 -20.78
CA ARG A 491 -34.74 -11.18 -20.36
C ARG A 491 -35.58 -10.55 -21.45
N GLN A 492 -35.07 -10.45 -22.69
CA GLN A 492 -35.79 -9.88 -23.82
C GLN A 492 -37.08 -10.62 -24.11
N ALA A 493 -37.04 -11.96 -24.08
CA ALA A 493 -38.21 -12.78 -24.29
C ALA A 493 -39.29 -12.55 -23.24
N GLN A 494 -38.89 -12.42 -21.97
CA GLN A 494 -39.81 -12.15 -20.88
C GLN A 494 -40.38 -10.72 -20.94
N GLU A 495 -39.58 -9.71 -21.22
CA GLU A 495 -40.04 -8.33 -21.41
C GLU A 495 -41.07 -8.21 -22.55
N LEU A 496 -40.90 -8.98 -23.63
CA LEU A 496 -41.85 -9.05 -24.73
C LEU A 496 -43.17 -9.72 -24.29
N ALA A 497 -43.05 -10.82 -23.52
CA ALA A 497 -44.22 -11.52 -22.98
C ALA A 497 -45.03 -10.63 -22.03
N ASP A 498 -44.35 -9.91 -21.13
CA ASP A 498 -45.00 -8.99 -20.17
C ASP A 498 -45.70 -7.83 -20.87
N ARG A 499 -45.07 -7.24 -21.91
CA ARG A 499 -45.71 -6.20 -22.72
C ARG A 499 -46.94 -6.69 -23.46
N ALA A 500 -46.87 -7.93 -23.98
CA ALA A 500 -48.00 -8.54 -24.65
C ALA A 500 -49.15 -8.80 -23.66
N GLU A 501 -48.85 -9.18 -22.43
CA GLU A 501 -49.85 -9.40 -21.38
C GLU A 501 -50.46 -8.08 -20.88
N GLU A 502 -49.66 -7.05 -20.71
CA GLU A 502 -50.14 -5.68 -20.37
C GLU A 502 -51.12 -5.16 -21.43
N GLN A 503 -50.77 -5.35 -22.73
CA GLN A 503 -51.65 -4.97 -23.84
C GLN A 503 -52.98 -5.77 -23.81
N ARG A 504 -52.88 -7.09 -23.57
CA ARG A 504 -54.09 -7.93 -23.44
C ARG A 504 -55.00 -7.49 -22.31
N LEU A 505 -54.40 -7.21 -21.13
CA LEU A 505 -55.14 -6.70 -19.98
C LEU A 505 -55.78 -5.32 -20.22
N ALA A 506 -55.05 -4.44 -20.92
CA ALA A 506 -55.59 -3.11 -21.30
C ALA A 506 -56.80 -3.23 -22.21
N PHE A 507 -56.78 -4.11 -23.23
CA PHE A 507 -57.95 -4.40 -24.08
C PHE A 507 -59.10 -5.01 -23.30
N GLU A 508 -58.84 -5.90 -22.34
CA GLU A 508 -59.89 -6.51 -21.50
C GLU A 508 -60.52 -5.45 -20.58
N ILE A 509 -59.74 -4.56 -20.02
CA ILE A 509 -60.24 -3.43 -19.21
C ILE A 509 -61.15 -2.52 -20.05
N GLU A 510 -60.70 -2.13 -21.25
CA GLU A 510 -61.47 -1.26 -22.15
C GLU A 510 -62.80 -1.94 -22.59
N ALA A 511 -62.78 -3.24 -22.90
CA ALA A 511 -63.96 -4.01 -23.25
C ALA A 511 -64.95 -4.06 -22.06
N ARG A 512 -64.46 -4.30 -20.85
CA ARG A 512 -65.33 -4.27 -19.64
C ARG A 512 -65.87 -2.91 -19.28
N GLU A 513 -65.11 -1.87 -19.50
CA GLU A 513 -65.61 -0.49 -19.32
C GLU A 513 -66.74 -0.15 -20.28
N LEU A 514 -66.58 -0.60 -21.56
CA LEU A 514 -67.62 -0.43 -22.57
C LEU A 514 -68.89 -1.21 -22.21
N GLU A 515 -68.78 -2.43 -21.76
CA GLU A 515 -69.88 -3.24 -21.28
C GLU A 515 -70.60 -2.59 -20.06
N LEU A 516 -69.81 -2.08 -19.14
CA LEU A 516 -70.32 -1.35 -17.95
C LEU A 516 -71.08 -0.08 -18.33
N LYS A 517 -70.60 0.66 -19.36
CA LYS A 517 -71.31 1.83 -19.92
C LYS A 517 -72.62 1.39 -20.53
N ARG A 518 -72.65 0.27 -21.30
CA ARG A 518 -73.85 -0.28 -21.89
C ARG A 518 -74.89 -0.71 -20.83
N LEU A 519 -74.46 -1.43 -19.82
CA LEU A 519 -75.33 -1.83 -18.69
C LEU A 519 -75.92 -0.63 -17.93
N ARG A 520 -75.12 0.40 -17.68
CA ARG A 520 -75.56 1.66 -17.07
C ARG A 520 -76.59 2.40 -17.92
N ALA A 521 -76.43 2.41 -19.26
CA ALA A 521 -77.39 2.97 -20.20
C ALA A 521 -78.71 2.20 -20.15
N LEU A 522 -78.67 0.86 -20.19
CA LEU A 522 -79.87 0.01 -20.04
C LEU A 522 -80.58 0.19 -18.69
N GLN A 523 -79.82 0.32 -17.61
CA GLN A 523 -80.38 0.60 -16.28
C GLN A 523 -81.07 1.93 -16.22
N ARG A 524 -80.52 2.97 -16.86
CA ARG A 524 -81.16 4.32 -16.98
C ARG A 524 -82.43 4.22 -17.81
N GLN A 525 -82.42 3.49 -18.94
CA GLN A 525 -83.65 3.31 -19.73
C GLN A 525 -84.73 2.55 -18.97
N ALA A 526 -84.41 1.49 -18.23
CA ALA A 526 -85.31 0.73 -17.42
C ALA A 526 -85.87 1.61 -16.25
N SER A 527 -85.05 2.44 -15.61
CA SER A 527 -85.44 3.38 -14.55
C SER A 527 -86.45 4.43 -15.09
N ASN A 528 -86.09 4.98 -16.29
CA ASN A 528 -87.02 5.97 -16.90
C ASN A 528 -88.33 5.35 -17.33
N GLY A 529 -88.36 4.11 -17.89
CA GLY A 529 -89.56 3.36 -18.20
C GLY A 529 -90.43 3.06 -16.96
N LEU A 530 -89.77 2.68 -15.86
CA LEU A 530 -90.44 2.48 -14.58
C LEU A 530 -91.05 3.81 -14.01
N ALA A 531 -90.37 4.94 -14.19
CA ALA A 531 -90.85 6.25 -13.78
C ALA A 531 -92.09 6.67 -14.64
N GLU A 532 -92.03 6.42 -15.96
CA GLU A 532 -93.17 6.65 -16.85
C GLU A 532 -94.41 5.80 -16.46
N ILE A 533 -94.19 4.51 -16.20
CA ILE A 533 -95.26 3.58 -15.75
C ILE A 533 -95.85 4.04 -14.40
N ARG A 534 -95.00 4.50 -13.47
CA ARG A 534 -95.49 5.08 -12.20
C ARG A 534 -96.26 6.38 -12.41
N ALA A 535 -95.75 7.26 -13.30
CA ALA A 535 -96.46 8.50 -13.64
C ALA A 535 -97.80 8.20 -14.34
N ALA A 536 -97.86 7.23 -15.27
CA ALA A 536 -99.10 6.81 -15.89
C ALA A 536 -100.09 6.23 -14.90
N ARG A 537 -99.68 5.35 -13.94
CA ARG A 537 -100.51 4.83 -12.84
C ARG A 537 -101.04 5.92 -11.94
N THR A 538 -100.27 6.96 -11.69
CA THR A 538 -100.68 8.10 -10.85
C THR A 538 -101.76 8.95 -11.56
N ARG A 539 -101.63 9.14 -12.90
CA ARG A 539 -102.60 9.82 -13.76
C ARG A 539 -103.94 9.05 -13.82
N THR A 540 -103.87 7.71 -13.91
CA THR A 540 -105.07 6.87 -13.97
C THR A 540 -105.80 6.84 -12.59
N LYS A 541 -105.12 6.94 -11.46
CA LYS A 541 -105.74 7.06 -10.16
C LYS A 541 -106.37 8.44 -9.92
N VAL A 542 -105.85 9.51 -10.47
CA VAL A 542 -106.43 10.86 -10.36
C VAL A 542 -107.62 11.03 -11.31
N GLY A 543 -107.64 10.33 -12.50
CA GLY A 543 -108.77 10.30 -13.42
C GLY A 543 -109.99 9.57 -12.91
N ASN A 544 -109.85 8.48 -12.11
CA ASN A 544 -110.95 7.71 -11.52
C ASN A 544 -111.49 8.32 -10.23
N GLY A 545 -110.80 9.29 -9.59
CA GLY A 545 -111.28 10.04 -8.40
C GLY A 545 -112.26 11.15 -8.77
N ARG A 546 -112.42 11.56 -10.03
CA ARG A 546 -113.37 12.61 -10.46
C ARG A 546 -114.67 12.11 -11.04
N LYS A 547 -114.95 10.78 -11.00
CA LYS A 547 -116.26 10.20 -11.44
C LYS A 547 -117.09 9.62 -10.31
N LYS A 548 -116.84 9.92 -9.08
CA LYS A 548 -117.76 9.62 -7.94
C LYS A 548 -117.92 10.86 -7.08
N GLY A 549 -118.71 11.75 -7.58
CA GLY A 549 -119.15 12.95 -6.80
C GLY A 549 -119.95 13.85 -7.71
N GLY A 550 -121.17 13.43 -8.02
CA GLY A 550 -122.17 14.14 -8.70
C GLY A 550 -123.46 13.34 -8.78
#